data_93d9ca60ede3534852f9f8cfdc67cd79
#
_entry.id   93d9ca60ede3534852f9f8cfdc67cd79
#
_cell.length_a   1.000
_cell.length_b   1.000
_cell.length_c   1.000
_cell.angle_alpha   90.00
_cell.angle_beta   90.00
_cell.angle_gamma   90.00
#
_symmetry.space_group_name_H-M   'P 1'
#
loop_
_entity.id
_entity.type
_entity.pdbx_description
1 polymer ?
#
loop_
_entity_poly.entity_id
_entity_poly.type
_entity_poly.pdbx_seq_one_letter_code
_entity_poly.pdbx_strand_id
1 'polypeptide(L)'
;IVTAIDSFKGSMTSMEAGQAAAEGIHRVDVDAEVIVRPLADGGEGTVEALVSGMNGTLQKVQVTGPLSEPVICEYGIIESTKTAVIEMAGAAGITLVSDEERNPLNTTTYGVGEVIRDAIDKGCRRFLVGIGGSATNDGGVGMLQALGYGFLDKDGNQVPFGAKGLKVLEQITDTYVLPELKAVSYTHLTLPTKLE
;
A
#
# COMPACT_ATOMS: atom_id res chain seq x y z
N ILE A 1 22.89 -2.04 21.50
CA ILE A 1 22.35 -0.76 20.97
C ILE A 1 21.32 -1.10 19.90
N VAL A 2 20.19 -0.37 19.83
CA VAL A 2 19.19 -0.52 18.78
C VAL A 2 19.17 0.77 17.95
N THR A 3 19.33 0.65 16.63
CA THR A 3 19.12 1.74 15.69
C THR A 3 17.76 1.54 15.04
N ALA A 4 16.83 2.46 15.28
CA ALA A 4 15.46 2.43 14.78
C ALA A 4 15.17 3.77 14.09
N ILE A 5 15.39 3.81 12.79
CA ILE A 5 15.40 5.04 11.98
C ILE A 5 14.42 4.88 10.83
N ASP A 6 13.62 5.91 10.56
CA ASP A 6 12.78 5.99 9.36
C ASP A 6 13.60 6.43 8.14
N SER A 7 13.05 6.30 6.94
CA SER A 7 13.71 6.70 5.71
C SER A 7 13.93 8.22 5.62
N PHE A 8 15.00 8.61 4.94
CA PHE A 8 15.24 10.00 4.55
C PHE A 8 14.77 10.18 3.11
N LYS A 9 13.56 10.68 2.95
CA LYS A 9 12.85 10.79 1.67
C LYS A 9 13.74 11.32 0.54
N GLY A 10 13.89 10.50 -0.53
CA GLY A 10 14.70 10.85 -1.69
C GLY A 10 16.22 10.78 -1.48
N SER A 11 16.69 10.28 -0.34
CA SER A 11 18.12 10.21 -0.01
C SER A 11 18.57 8.81 0.41
N MET A 12 17.91 8.21 1.41
CA MET A 12 18.40 6.99 2.06
C MET A 12 17.23 6.18 2.59
N THR A 13 17.24 4.86 2.41
CA THR A 13 16.25 3.96 3.01
C THR A 13 16.46 3.87 4.53
N SER A 14 15.43 3.41 5.26
CA SER A 14 15.55 3.22 6.71
C SER A 14 16.61 2.17 7.07
N MET A 15 16.80 1.15 6.22
CA MET A 15 17.84 0.14 6.40
C MET A 15 19.24 0.72 6.20
N GLU A 16 19.48 1.49 5.12
CA GLU A 16 20.76 2.16 4.86
C GLU A 16 21.12 3.12 5.99
N ALA A 17 20.16 3.92 6.45
CA ALA A 17 20.37 4.83 7.59
C ALA A 17 20.73 4.09 8.88
N GLY A 18 20.03 3.00 9.17
CA GLY A 18 20.31 2.15 10.32
C GLY A 18 21.68 1.49 10.25
N GLN A 19 22.09 1.01 9.08
CA GLN A 19 23.41 0.41 8.85
C GLN A 19 24.54 1.43 8.99
N ALA A 20 24.38 2.63 8.39
CA ALA A 20 25.36 3.70 8.52
C ALA A 20 25.57 4.13 9.97
N ALA A 21 24.47 4.18 10.75
CA ALA A 21 24.57 4.43 12.19
C ALA A 21 25.29 3.30 12.94
N ALA A 22 25.02 2.03 12.60
CA ALA A 22 25.69 0.88 13.17
C ALA A 22 27.20 0.88 12.88
N GLU A 23 27.59 1.19 11.63
CA GLU A 23 29.00 1.36 11.26
C GLU A 23 29.69 2.48 12.06
N GLY A 24 29.01 3.61 12.26
CA GLY A 24 29.52 4.70 13.09
C GLY A 24 29.78 4.30 14.53
N ILE A 25 28.87 3.51 15.11
CA ILE A 25 29.01 2.95 16.46
C ILE A 25 30.21 2.01 16.54
N HIS A 26 30.35 1.08 15.61
CA HIS A 26 31.47 0.12 15.59
C HIS A 26 32.85 0.76 15.38
N ARG A 27 32.92 1.97 14.80
CA ARG A 27 34.19 2.73 14.74
C ARG A 27 34.67 3.22 16.11
N VAL A 28 33.74 3.38 17.05
CA VAL A 28 34.06 3.85 18.43
C VAL A 28 34.13 2.66 19.40
N ASP A 29 33.24 1.70 19.25
CA ASP A 29 33.15 0.49 20.08
C ASP A 29 32.94 -0.72 19.15
N VAL A 30 34.03 -1.41 18.84
CA VAL A 30 34.05 -2.56 17.91
C VAL A 30 33.28 -3.76 18.44
N ASP A 31 33.16 -3.87 19.77
CA ASP A 31 32.48 -4.99 20.44
C ASP A 31 31.01 -4.69 20.74
N ALA A 32 30.51 -3.52 20.37
CA ALA A 32 29.09 -3.16 20.57
C ALA A 32 28.16 -4.08 19.79
N GLU A 33 27.19 -4.70 20.47
CA GLU A 33 26.08 -5.36 19.79
C GLU A 33 25.10 -4.29 19.27
N VAL A 34 24.98 -4.18 17.95
CA VAL A 34 24.09 -3.23 17.30
C VAL A 34 23.01 -3.96 16.48
N ILE A 35 21.75 -3.70 16.82
CA ILE A 35 20.60 -4.28 16.15
C ILE A 35 19.92 -3.17 15.33
N VAL A 36 19.90 -3.32 14.01
CA VAL A 36 19.18 -2.42 13.10
C VAL A 36 17.72 -2.84 13.01
N ARG A 37 16.82 -1.92 13.28
CA ARG A 37 15.37 -2.08 13.15
C ARG A 37 14.80 -0.96 12.28
N PRO A 38 14.58 -1.20 10.99
CA PRO A 38 14.00 -0.19 10.12
C PRO A 38 12.60 0.17 10.61
N LEU A 39 12.26 1.46 10.53
CA LEU A 39 10.93 1.99 10.81
C LEU A 39 10.30 2.49 9.53
N ALA A 40 8.96 2.57 9.53
CA ALA A 40 8.18 3.19 8.47
C ALA A 40 6.85 3.71 9.04
N ASP A 41 6.35 4.79 8.44
CA ASP A 41 5.14 5.52 8.88
C ASP A 41 3.88 5.18 8.06
N GLY A 42 3.93 4.12 7.26
CA GLY A 42 2.86 3.73 6.33
C GLY A 42 3.04 4.29 4.92
N GLY A 43 4.16 4.97 4.65
CA GLY A 43 4.60 5.41 3.33
C GLY A 43 5.63 4.48 2.73
N GLU A 44 6.54 5.06 1.93
CA GLU A 44 7.65 4.36 1.28
C GLU A 44 8.55 3.63 2.29
N GLY A 45 8.86 2.36 2.00
CA GLY A 45 9.71 1.51 2.84
C GLY A 45 8.95 0.70 3.91
N THR A 46 7.63 0.83 4.01
CA THR A 46 6.81 0.06 4.97
C THR A 46 6.85 -1.44 4.68
N VAL A 47 6.74 -1.82 3.40
CA VAL A 47 6.80 -3.23 2.97
C VAL A 47 8.15 -3.82 3.33
N GLU A 48 9.26 -3.15 2.96
CA GLU A 48 10.61 -3.63 3.23
C GLU A 48 10.88 -3.77 4.73
N ALA A 49 10.51 -2.75 5.53
CA ALA A 49 10.70 -2.74 6.97
C ALA A 49 9.96 -3.90 7.66
N LEU A 50 8.68 -4.10 7.34
CA LEU A 50 7.86 -5.16 7.96
C LEU A 50 8.25 -6.55 7.48
N VAL A 51 8.53 -6.72 6.19
CA VAL A 51 8.98 -8.01 5.63
C VAL A 51 10.31 -8.42 6.27
N SER A 52 11.29 -7.52 6.35
CA SER A 52 12.57 -7.78 6.99
C SER A 52 12.41 -8.06 8.48
N GLY A 53 11.61 -7.26 9.20
CA GLY A 53 11.41 -7.39 10.64
C GLY A 53 10.62 -8.62 11.07
N MET A 54 9.77 -9.17 10.19
CA MET A 54 8.84 -10.27 10.49
C MET A 54 9.12 -11.55 9.70
N ASN A 55 10.30 -11.68 9.07
CA ASN A 55 10.68 -12.82 8.22
C ASN A 55 9.64 -13.12 7.13
N GLY A 56 9.19 -12.07 6.46
CA GLY A 56 8.28 -12.17 5.32
C GLY A 56 9.00 -12.41 4.00
N THR A 57 8.23 -12.51 2.93
CA THR A 57 8.72 -12.63 1.55
C THR A 57 8.13 -11.54 0.67
N LEU A 58 8.93 -11.00 -0.24
CA LEU A 58 8.47 -10.03 -1.23
C LEU A 58 7.82 -10.75 -2.41
N GLN A 59 6.75 -10.17 -2.91
CA GLN A 59 6.00 -10.61 -4.08
C GLN A 59 5.93 -9.48 -5.09
N LYS A 60 5.91 -9.81 -6.39
CA LYS A 60 5.71 -8.86 -7.48
C LYS A 60 4.49 -9.25 -8.28
N VAL A 61 3.67 -8.27 -8.59
CA VAL A 61 2.47 -8.46 -9.42
C VAL A 61 2.32 -7.28 -10.38
N GLN A 62 1.91 -7.57 -11.60
CA GLN A 62 1.55 -6.53 -12.56
C GLN A 62 0.11 -6.12 -12.32
N VAL A 63 -0.13 -4.84 -12.15
CA VAL A 63 -1.44 -4.25 -11.86
C VAL A 63 -1.68 -2.98 -12.66
N THR A 64 -2.90 -2.48 -12.59
CA THR A 64 -3.30 -1.19 -13.19
C THR A 64 -2.72 -0.04 -12.36
N GLY A 65 -1.92 0.79 -12.97
CA GLY A 65 -1.38 2.01 -12.36
C GLY A 65 -2.41 3.14 -12.23
N PRO A 66 -2.01 4.27 -11.65
CA PRO A 66 -2.93 5.36 -11.35
C PRO A 66 -3.59 5.98 -12.60
N LEU A 67 -2.90 5.98 -13.74
CA LEU A 67 -3.41 6.47 -15.02
C LEU A 67 -3.89 5.35 -15.95
N SER A 68 -4.13 4.15 -15.40
CA SER A 68 -4.54 2.93 -16.13
C SER A 68 -3.43 2.27 -16.95
N GLU A 69 -2.18 2.72 -16.84
CA GLU A 69 -1.02 2.05 -17.42
C GLU A 69 -0.63 0.84 -16.56
N PRO A 70 -0.13 -0.27 -17.14
CA PRO A 70 0.34 -1.40 -16.35
C PRO A 70 1.62 -1.04 -15.57
N VAL A 71 1.62 -1.33 -14.28
CA VAL A 71 2.77 -1.14 -13.39
C VAL A 71 3.10 -2.44 -12.65
N ILE A 72 4.36 -2.61 -12.25
CA ILE A 72 4.77 -3.70 -11.35
C ILE A 72 4.73 -3.18 -9.93
N CYS A 73 3.84 -3.75 -9.11
CA CYS A 73 3.76 -3.46 -7.70
C CYS A 73 4.45 -4.57 -6.89
N GLU A 74 5.26 -4.16 -5.90
CA GLU A 74 5.86 -5.06 -4.94
C GLU A 74 5.11 -4.97 -3.61
N TYR A 75 4.86 -6.12 -2.97
CA TYR A 75 4.22 -6.19 -1.66
C TYR A 75 4.78 -7.37 -0.86
N GLY A 76 4.54 -7.41 0.45
CA GLY A 76 5.06 -8.43 1.35
C GLY A 76 4.03 -9.46 1.77
N ILE A 77 4.45 -10.70 2.03
CA ILE A 77 3.65 -11.71 2.71
C ILE A 77 4.39 -12.20 3.94
N ILE A 78 3.74 -12.13 5.10
CA ILE A 78 4.17 -12.73 6.34
C ILE A 78 3.50 -14.11 6.43
N GLU A 79 4.24 -15.15 6.07
CA GLU A 79 3.70 -16.51 5.94
C GLU A 79 3.11 -17.06 7.23
N SER A 80 3.75 -16.80 8.36
CA SER A 80 3.35 -17.30 9.69
C SER A 80 1.94 -16.86 10.11
N THR A 81 1.49 -15.71 9.63
CA THR A 81 0.20 -15.10 9.98
C THR A 81 -0.73 -14.95 8.78
N LYS A 82 -0.27 -15.31 7.57
CA LYS A 82 -0.96 -15.05 6.30
C LYS A 82 -1.40 -13.58 6.16
N THR A 83 -0.47 -12.69 6.51
CA THR A 83 -0.67 -11.24 6.44
C THR A 83 0.02 -10.68 5.20
N ALA A 84 -0.71 -9.97 4.35
CA ALA A 84 -0.16 -9.16 3.27
C ALA A 84 0.18 -7.75 3.79
N VAL A 85 1.35 -7.26 3.42
CA VAL A 85 1.81 -5.89 3.69
C VAL A 85 1.89 -5.17 2.35
N ILE A 86 1.11 -4.13 2.18
CA ILE A 86 0.92 -3.43 0.90
C ILE A 86 1.18 -1.93 1.11
N GLU A 87 2.00 -1.34 0.26
CA GLU A 87 2.05 0.11 0.08
C GLU A 87 1.17 0.48 -1.11
N MET A 88 0.13 1.27 -0.87
CA MET A 88 -0.72 1.71 -1.98
C MET A 88 0.04 2.52 -3.03
N ALA A 89 1.12 3.20 -2.62
CA ALA A 89 1.96 3.97 -3.52
C ALA A 89 2.65 3.11 -4.60
N GLY A 90 2.84 1.81 -4.37
CA GLY A 90 3.37 0.88 -5.36
C GLY A 90 2.44 0.67 -6.57
N ALA A 91 1.13 0.86 -6.39
CA ALA A 91 0.12 0.72 -7.44
C ALA A 91 -0.60 2.03 -7.80
N ALA A 92 -0.64 3.01 -6.87
CA ALA A 92 -1.42 4.24 -7.02
C ALA A 92 -0.66 5.48 -6.51
N GLY A 93 0.67 5.44 -6.53
CA GLY A 93 1.53 6.45 -5.94
C GLY A 93 1.81 7.66 -6.81
N ILE A 94 2.18 8.78 -6.16
CA ILE A 94 2.49 10.05 -6.80
C ILE A 94 3.76 9.96 -7.67
N THR A 95 4.67 9.04 -7.36
CA THR A 95 5.89 8.80 -8.13
C THR A 95 5.64 8.11 -9.47
N LEU A 96 4.43 7.52 -9.66
CA LEU A 96 4.00 6.89 -10.90
C LEU A 96 3.31 7.88 -11.86
N VAL A 97 3.20 9.15 -11.46
CA VAL A 97 2.49 10.18 -12.22
C VAL A 97 3.42 11.37 -12.45
N SER A 98 3.62 11.74 -13.71
CA SER A 98 4.40 12.94 -14.05
C SER A 98 3.71 14.21 -13.52
N ASP A 99 4.49 15.28 -13.29
CA ASP A 99 3.93 16.52 -12.74
C ASP A 99 2.82 17.10 -13.62
N GLU A 100 2.93 16.94 -14.94
CA GLU A 100 1.96 17.41 -15.92
C GLU A 100 0.65 16.62 -15.92
N GLU A 101 0.71 15.34 -15.50
CA GLU A 101 -0.46 14.43 -15.47
C GLU A 101 -1.13 14.35 -14.10
N ARG A 102 -0.63 15.07 -13.10
CA ARG A 102 -1.18 15.08 -11.73
C ARG A 102 -2.56 15.70 -11.68
N ASN A 103 -3.56 14.88 -11.98
CA ASN A 103 -4.97 15.25 -11.88
C ASN A 103 -5.77 14.17 -11.13
N PRO A 104 -6.16 14.41 -9.87
CA PRO A 104 -6.85 13.42 -9.05
C PRO A 104 -8.24 13.04 -9.57
N LEU A 105 -8.79 13.80 -10.54
CA LEU A 105 -10.03 13.42 -11.20
C LEU A 105 -9.86 12.19 -12.11
N ASN A 106 -8.64 11.91 -12.56
CA ASN A 106 -8.36 10.84 -13.52
C ASN A 106 -7.63 9.64 -12.91
N THR A 107 -7.00 9.80 -11.75
CA THR A 107 -6.18 8.74 -11.12
C THR A 107 -7.03 7.79 -10.30
N THR A 108 -6.69 6.48 -10.36
CA THR A 108 -7.48 5.40 -9.75
C THR A 108 -6.68 4.58 -8.75
N THR A 109 -7.38 4.04 -7.76
CA THR A 109 -6.87 3.03 -6.81
C THR A 109 -7.09 1.60 -7.28
N TYR A 110 -7.51 1.36 -8.53
CA TYR A 110 -7.88 0.03 -9.03
C TYR A 110 -6.77 -1.01 -8.83
N GLY A 111 -5.52 -0.66 -9.14
CA GLY A 111 -4.37 -1.54 -8.96
C GLY A 111 -4.12 -1.95 -7.51
N VAL A 112 -4.47 -1.12 -6.53
CA VAL A 112 -4.39 -1.51 -5.11
C VAL A 112 -5.32 -2.69 -4.82
N GLY A 113 -6.52 -2.68 -5.38
CA GLY A 113 -7.47 -3.79 -5.28
C GLY A 113 -6.97 -5.06 -5.97
N GLU A 114 -6.26 -4.92 -7.11
CA GLU A 114 -5.63 -6.05 -7.79
C GLU A 114 -4.51 -6.68 -6.95
N VAL A 115 -3.69 -5.87 -6.25
CA VAL A 115 -2.69 -6.38 -5.29
C VAL A 115 -3.36 -7.15 -4.16
N ILE A 116 -4.45 -6.61 -3.59
CA ILE A 116 -5.21 -7.28 -2.53
C ILE A 116 -5.76 -8.61 -3.05
N ARG A 117 -6.29 -8.66 -4.26
CA ARG A 117 -6.81 -9.88 -4.89
C ARG A 117 -5.72 -10.93 -5.06
N ASP A 118 -4.56 -10.55 -5.60
CA ASP A 118 -3.41 -11.45 -5.74
C ASP A 118 -2.96 -12.02 -4.37
N ALA A 119 -2.94 -11.20 -3.33
CA ALA A 119 -2.64 -11.65 -1.98
C ALA A 119 -3.71 -12.61 -1.41
N ILE A 120 -5.01 -12.38 -1.69
CA ILE A 120 -6.10 -13.29 -1.34
C ILE A 120 -5.91 -14.65 -2.01
N ASP A 121 -5.58 -14.65 -3.31
CA ASP A 121 -5.34 -15.86 -4.11
C ASP A 121 -4.15 -16.67 -3.58
N LYS A 122 -3.15 -16.00 -2.98
CA LYS A 122 -2.00 -16.60 -2.27
C LYS A 122 -2.32 -17.00 -0.83
N GLY A 123 -3.58 -16.90 -0.40
CA GLY A 123 -4.06 -17.36 0.89
C GLY A 123 -3.99 -16.33 2.01
N CYS A 124 -3.63 -15.07 1.74
CA CYS A 124 -3.66 -14.02 2.75
C CYS A 124 -5.12 -13.70 3.17
N ARG A 125 -5.29 -13.44 4.47
CA ARG A 125 -6.59 -13.08 5.06
C ARG A 125 -6.48 -11.90 6.04
N ARG A 126 -5.28 -11.38 6.20
CA ARG A 126 -4.97 -10.17 6.97
C ARG A 126 -4.19 -9.22 6.08
N PHE A 127 -4.47 -7.93 6.21
CA PHE A 127 -3.89 -6.91 5.37
C PHE A 127 -3.43 -5.73 6.21
N LEU A 128 -2.18 -5.31 6.00
CA LEU A 128 -1.63 -4.06 6.47
C LEU A 128 -1.42 -3.19 5.21
N VAL A 129 -2.19 -2.14 5.07
CA VAL A 129 -2.13 -1.27 3.90
C VAL A 129 -1.62 0.10 4.33
N GLY A 130 -0.41 0.44 3.92
CA GLY A 130 0.15 1.77 4.05
C GLY A 130 -0.45 2.69 2.98
N ILE A 131 -1.02 3.82 3.39
CA ILE A 131 -1.76 4.74 2.50
C ILE A 131 -0.98 6.01 2.15
N GLY A 132 0.29 6.08 2.57
CA GLY A 132 1.18 7.21 2.25
C GLY A 132 1.53 7.28 0.76
N GLY A 133 1.89 8.46 0.27
CA GLY A 133 2.40 8.66 -1.09
C GLY A 133 1.38 8.52 -2.22
N SER A 134 0.08 8.55 -1.95
CA SER A 134 -0.99 8.39 -2.95
C SER A 134 -1.05 9.54 -3.96
N ALA A 135 -1.35 9.21 -5.23
CA ALA A 135 -1.71 10.15 -6.30
C ALA A 135 -3.22 10.26 -6.51
N THR A 136 -4.05 9.58 -5.71
CA THR A 136 -5.47 9.35 -5.99
C THR A 136 -6.39 10.03 -5.00
N ASN A 137 -7.61 10.31 -5.43
CA ASN A 137 -8.68 10.86 -4.60
C ASN A 137 -10.05 10.32 -5.04
N ASP A 138 -10.10 9.04 -5.42
CA ASP A 138 -11.31 8.36 -5.90
C ASP A 138 -12.15 7.73 -4.76
N GLY A 139 -11.84 8.04 -3.49
CA GLY A 139 -12.54 7.47 -2.34
C GLY A 139 -12.36 5.96 -2.16
N GLY A 140 -11.35 5.36 -2.83
CA GLY A 140 -11.13 3.92 -2.83
C GLY A 140 -12.06 3.15 -3.78
N VAL A 141 -12.85 3.85 -4.59
CA VAL A 141 -13.80 3.22 -5.52
C VAL A 141 -13.09 2.27 -6.48
N GLY A 142 -11.98 2.70 -7.09
CA GLY A 142 -11.22 1.82 -7.99
C GLY A 142 -10.78 0.53 -7.30
N MET A 143 -10.23 0.61 -6.09
CA MET A 143 -9.81 -0.56 -5.30
C MET A 143 -10.99 -1.51 -5.08
N LEU A 144 -12.14 -1.00 -4.68
CA LEU A 144 -13.33 -1.81 -4.44
C LEU A 144 -13.92 -2.39 -5.73
N GLN A 145 -13.84 -1.68 -6.86
CA GLN A 145 -14.23 -2.24 -8.17
C GLN A 145 -13.38 -3.45 -8.54
N ALA A 146 -12.05 -3.41 -8.32
CA ALA A 146 -11.17 -4.55 -8.56
C ALA A 146 -11.50 -5.75 -7.67
N LEU A 147 -12.08 -5.51 -6.49
CA LEU A 147 -12.52 -6.53 -5.54
C LEU A 147 -13.96 -7.02 -5.79
N GLY A 148 -14.62 -6.52 -6.85
CA GLY A 148 -15.92 -7.00 -7.32
C GLY A 148 -17.11 -6.20 -6.84
N TYR A 149 -16.92 -5.05 -6.18
CA TYR A 149 -18.05 -4.15 -5.90
C TYR A 149 -18.49 -3.44 -7.17
N GLY A 150 -19.79 -3.29 -7.35
CA GLY A 150 -20.37 -2.45 -8.40
C GLY A 150 -20.56 -1.03 -7.88
N PHE A 151 -20.01 -0.07 -8.62
CA PHE A 151 -20.26 1.35 -8.45
C PHE A 151 -20.91 1.85 -9.74
N LEU A 152 -22.23 1.99 -9.72
CA LEU A 152 -23.01 2.12 -10.94
C LEU A 152 -23.56 3.53 -11.11
N ASP A 153 -23.61 3.98 -12.37
CA ASP A 153 -24.30 5.19 -12.77
C ASP A 153 -25.83 4.95 -12.91
N LYS A 154 -26.58 5.97 -13.30
CA LYS A 154 -28.03 5.91 -13.51
C LYS A 154 -28.46 4.89 -14.57
N ASP A 155 -27.58 4.52 -15.48
CA ASP A 155 -27.83 3.58 -16.58
C ASP A 155 -27.39 2.15 -16.23
N GLY A 156 -26.87 1.94 -15.01
CA GLY A 156 -26.41 0.64 -14.51
C GLY A 156 -25.00 0.25 -14.96
N ASN A 157 -24.23 1.17 -15.55
CA ASN A 157 -22.85 0.94 -15.94
C ASN A 157 -21.89 1.26 -14.80
N GLN A 158 -20.74 0.56 -14.75
CA GLN A 158 -19.66 0.93 -13.83
C GLN A 158 -19.22 2.37 -14.09
N VAL A 159 -19.09 3.16 -13.02
CA VAL A 159 -18.55 4.51 -13.11
C VAL A 159 -17.10 4.50 -13.60
N PRO A 160 -16.66 5.52 -14.35
CA PRO A 160 -15.27 5.61 -14.81
C PRO A 160 -14.28 5.76 -13.66
N PHE A 161 -13.04 5.37 -13.89
CA PHE A 161 -11.94 5.53 -12.93
C PHE A 161 -11.70 7.00 -12.55
N GLY A 162 -11.19 7.18 -11.34
CA GLY A 162 -10.84 8.45 -10.77
C GLY A 162 -12.01 9.17 -10.08
N ALA A 163 -11.70 10.28 -9.41
CA ALA A 163 -12.72 11.04 -8.67
C ALA A 163 -13.86 11.58 -9.57
N LYS A 164 -13.64 11.69 -10.87
CA LYS A 164 -14.71 12.03 -11.83
C LYS A 164 -15.86 11.02 -11.81
N GLY A 165 -15.58 9.75 -11.53
CA GLY A 165 -16.59 8.70 -11.44
C GLY A 165 -17.57 8.92 -10.29
N LEU A 166 -17.12 9.53 -9.20
CA LEU A 166 -17.98 9.83 -8.04
C LEU A 166 -19.12 10.81 -8.36
N LYS A 167 -18.95 11.63 -9.39
CA LYS A 167 -19.96 12.61 -9.80
C LYS A 167 -21.22 11.98 -10.41
N VAL A 168 -21.07 10.77 -10.94
CA VAL A 168 -22.15 10.05 -11.64
C VAL A 168 -22.56 8.77 -10.94
N LEU A 169 -22.02 8.53 -9.74
CA LEU A 169 -22.35 7.38 -8.91
C LEU A 169 -23.78 7.51 -8.37
N GLU A 170 -24.62 6.51 -8.65
CA GLU A 170 -26.02 6.43 -8.20
C GLU A 170 -26.24 5.22 -7.28
N GLN A 171 -25.57 4.10 -7.55
CA GLN A 171 -25.81 2.85 -6.84
C GLN A 171 -24.51 2.11 -6.53
N ILE A 172 -24.46 1.48 -5.34
CA ILE A 172 -23.39 0.56 -4.94
C ILE A 172 -24.00 -0.83 -4.80
N THR A 173 -23.33 -1.86 -5.38
CA THR A 173 -23.75 -3.26 -5.29
C THR A 173 -22.59 -4.14 -4.83
N ASP A 174 -22.91 -5.28 -4.19
CA ASP A 174 -21.95 -6.26 -3.68
C ASP A 174 -22.12 -7.64 -4.35
N THR A 175 -22.82 -7.70 -5.48
CA THR A 175 -23.24 -8.96 -6.14
C THR A 175 -22.05 -9.82 -6.54
N TYR A 176 -20.95 -9.20 -6.99
CA TYR A 176 -19.76 -9.88 -7.53
C TYR A 176 -18.53 -9.79 -6.60
N VAL A 177 -18.73 -9.36 -5.37
CA VAL A 177 -17.65 -9.28 -4.37
C VAL A 177 -17.05 -10.64 -4.11
N LEU A 178 -15.72 -10.71 -4.05
CA LEU A 178 -15.00 -11.93 -3.73
C LEU A 178 -15.55 -12.56 -2.46
N PRO A 179 -15.85 -13.89 -2.45
CA PRO A 179 -16.42 -14.57 -1.28
C PRO A 179 -15.58 -14.40 -0.01
N GLU A 180 -14.26 -14.34 -0.17
CA GLU A 180 -13.30 -14.15 0.91
C GLU A 180 -13.49 -12.82 1.65
N LEU A 181 -13.94 -11.78 0.96
CA LEU A 181 -14.18 -10.46 1.55
C LEU A 181 -15.48 -10.41 2.36
N LYS A 182 -16.44 -11.27 2.05
CA LYS A 182 -17.70 -11.38 2.82
C LYS A 182 -17.51 -11.97 4.21
N ALA A 183 -16.40 -12.67 4.43
CA ALA A 183 -16.04 -13.31 5.71
C ALA A 183 -15.10 -12.45 6.58
N VAL A 184 -14.66 -11.28 6.13
CA VAL A 184 -13.70 -10.45 6.86
C VAL A 184 -14.41 -9.60 7.91
N SER A 185 -14.06 -9.84 9.17
CA SER A 185 -14.41 -8.92 10.26
C SER A 185 -13.58 -7.64 10.12
N TYR A 186 -14.25 -6.52 10.00
CA TYR A 186 -13.64 -5.20 9.87
C TYR A 186 -12.89 -4.82 11.15
N THR A 187 -11.57 -4.64 11.08
CA THR A 187 -10.80 -4.06 12.18
C THR A 187 -10.53 -2.59 11.88
N HIS A 188 -11.03 -1.72 12.71
CA HIS A 188 -10.90 -0.28 12.59
C HIS A 188 -9.48 0.17 12.94
N LEU A 189 -8.78 0.80 11.98
CA LEU A 189 -7.56 1.57 12.24
C LEU A 189 -7.96 2.98 12.67
N THR A 190 -7.74 3.30 13.94
CA THR A 190 -7.70 4.69 14.38
C THR A 190 -6.34 5.26 13.99
N LEU A 191 -6.32 6.16 13.03
CA LEU A 191 -5.16 7.03 12.82
C LEU A 191 -4.99 7.88 14.09
N PRO A 192 -3.76 8.05 14.62
CA PRO A 192 -3.53 9.03 15.64
C PRO A 192 -3.86 10.41 15.05
N THR A 193 -4.99 10.97 15.44
CA THR A 193 -5.24 12.38 15.22
C THR A 193 -4.19 13.15 16.01
N LYS A 194 -3.33 13.89 15.32
CA LYS A 194 -2.56 14.94 15.96
C LYS A 194 -3.56 15.91 16.55
N LEU A 195 -3.84 15.77 17.82
CA LEU A 195 -4.40 16.85 18.62
C LEU A 195 -3.22 17.74 18.99
N GLU A 196 -3.20 18.91 18.43
CA GLU A 196 -2.37 20.00 18.95
C GLU A 196 -2.90 20.45 20.31
#